data_663966674224bed37a59c0a4724ba4a5
#
_entry.id   663966674224bed37a59c0a4724ba4a5
#
_cell.length_a   1.000
_cell.length_b   1.000
_cell.length_c   1.000
_cell.angle_alpha   90.00
_cell.angle_beta   90.00
_cell.angle_gamma   90.00
#
_symmetry.space_group_name_H-M   'P 1'
#
loop_
_entity.id
_entity.type
_entity.pdbx_description
1 polymer ?
#
loop_
_entity_poly.entity_id
_entity_poly.type
_entity_poly.pdbx_seq_one_letter_code
_entity_poly.pdbx_strand_id
1 'polypeptide(L)'
;GQVHANGVKLNPDMVSFDEKEIVSDLLTEEEHHFHEGTSVRKIGDAYYCVFADVERGRPTALGYATGKSPLGPFTYRGIIIDNAQCDPASWNNHGSIECFNGQWYVFYHRSSRGTEQSRRLCIEPIEILPDGTIPEVKMTSQGAGMPFKPGEDSMGYQACELKGSIYIAPEENGEESLMNISDGDEAVFRYVESTD
;
A
#
# COMPACT_ATOMS: atom_id res chain seq x y z
N GLY A 1 -21.16 0.78 -1.14
CA GLY A 1 -19.94 1.30 -1.70
C GLY A 1 -19.40 2.46 -0.92
N GLN A 2 -18.12 2.50 -0.78
CA GLN A 2 -17.40 3.55 -0.05
C GLN A 2 -16.62 4.37 -1.08
N VAL A 3 -17.34 4.94 -2.04
CA VAL A 3 -16.76 5.65 -3.19
C VAL A 3 -16.55 7.15 -2.95
N HIS A 4 -16.81 7.62 -1.73
CA HIS A 4 -16.68 9.02 -1.35
C HIS A 4 -16.02 9.17 0.03
N ALA A 5 -15.04 10.06 0.15
CA ALA A 5 -14.47 10.47 1.42
C ALA A 5 -15.07 11.81 1.88
N ASN A 6 -15.43 11.87 3.13
CA ASN A 6 -15.88 13.09 3.79
C ASN A 6 -14.91 13.46 4.91
N GLY A 7 -14.84 14.72 5.25
CA GLY A 7 -13.99 15.22 6.33
C GLY A 7 -14.64 16.30 7.14
N VAL A 8 -14.23 16.42 8.40
CA VAL A 8 -14.68 17.47 9.29
C VAL A 8 -13.58 17.82 10.28
N LYS A 9 -13.53 19.09 10.67
CA LYS A 9 -12.65 19.53 11.76
C LYS A 9 -13.30 19.21 13.10
N LEU A 10 -12.56 18.52 13.97
CA LEU A 10 -13.01 18.29 15.34
C LEU A 10 -12.90 19.58 16.18
N ASN A 11 -13.78 19.71 17.16
CA ASN A 11 -13.69 20.71 18.20
C ASN A 11 -12.47 20.47 19.11
N PRO A 12 -12.07 21.43 19.95
CA PRO A 12 -10.93 21.27 20.85
C PRO A 12 -11.01 20.08 21.81
N ASP A 13 -12.20 19.55 22.07
CA ASP A 13 -12.43 18.35 22.87
C ASP A 13 -12.01 17.05 22.16
N MET A 14 -11.72 17.13 20.85
CA MET A 14 -11.29 16.01 19.98
C MET A 14 -12.31 14.87 19.83
N VAL A 15 -13.57 15.10 20.22
CA VAL A 15 -14.65 14.09 20.12
C VAL A 15 -15.94 14.64 19.49
N SER A 16 -16.16 15.95 19.48
CA SER A 16 -17.33 16.58 18.87
C SER A 16 -16.96 17.40 17.63
N PHE A 17 -17.94 17.65 16.79
CA PHE A 17 -17.83 18.49 15.59
C PHE A 17 -19.16 19.17 15.26
N ASP A 18 -19.13 20.22 14.45
CA ASP A 18 -20.34 20.81 13.88
C ASP A 18 -20.67 20.10 12.55
N GLU A 19 -21.85 19.50 12.47
CA GLU A 19 -22.32 18.82 11.26
C GLU A 19 -22.38 19.74 10.03
N LYS A 20 -22.53 21.06 10.24
CA LYS A 20 -22.52 22.04 9.15
C LYS A 20 -21.12 22.27 8.55
N GLU A 21 -20.07 21.87 9.26
CA GLU A 21 -18.68 21.96 8.79
C GLU A 21 -18.21 20.71 8.08
N ILE A 22 -19.08 19.72 7.88
CA ILE A 22 -18.72 18.53 7.11
C ILE A 22 -18.48 18.95 5.65
N VAL A 23 -17.29 18.62 5.16
CA VAL A 23 -16.92 18.73 3.74
C VAL A 23 -17.15 17.37 3.11
N SER A 24 -18.14 17.30 2.23
CA SER A 24 -18.44 16.09 1.47
C SER A 24 -17.58 15.97 0.23
N ASP A 25 -17.41 14.73 -0.24
CA ASP A 25 -16.76 14.42 -1.53
C ASP A 25 -15.32 14.96 -1.65
N LEU A 26 -14.58 14.93 -0.53
CA LEU A 26 -13.15 15.29 -0.51
C LEU A 26 -12.33 14.45 -1.50
N LEU A 27 -12.66 13.19 -1.65
CA LEU A 27 -12.19 12.27 -2.66
C LEU A 27 -13.38 11.47 -3.18
N THR A 28 -13.40 11.22 -4.49
CA THR A 28 -14.45 10.46 -5.17
C THR A 28 -13.81 9.39 -6.04
N GLU A 29 -14.53 8.32 -6.37
CA GLU A 29 -14.07 7.33 -7.32
C GLU A 29 -13.91 7.94 -8.72
N GLU A 30 -14.84 8.80 -9.13
CA GLU A 30 -14.86 9.41 -10.46
C GLU A 30 -13.65 10.32 -10.74
N GLU A 31 -13.28 11.17 -9.77
CA GLU A 31 -12.20 12.16 -9.96
C GLU A 31 -10.85 11.69 -9.44
N HIS A 32 -10.85 10.77 -8.46
CA HIS A 32 -9.64 10.41 -7.70
C HIS A 32 -9.35 8.91 -7.71
N HIS A 33 -10.19 8.08 -8.35
CA HIS A 33 -10.12 6.60 -8.26
C HIS A 33 -10.20 6.09 -6.81
N PHE A 34 -10.80 6.90 -5.92
CA PHE A 34 -10.91 6.61 -4.50
C PHE A 34 -11.85 5.44 -4.24
N HIS A 35 -11.39 4.47 -3.44
CA HIS A 35 -12.25 3.41 -2.94
C HIS A 35 -12.52 3.53 -1.45
N GLU A 36 -11.48 3.48 -0.62
CA GLU A 36 -11.60 3.55 0.85
C GLU A 36 -10.25 3.84 1.54
N GLY A 37 -10.25 3.88 2.89
CA GLY A 37 -9.05 3.73 3.70
C GLY A 37 -8.07 4.89 3.65
N THR A 38 -8.52 6.10 3.95
CA THR A 38 -7.68 7.30 3.91
C THR A 38 -6.64 7.38 5.03
N SER A 39 -5.44 7.84 4.69
CA SER A 39 -4.38 8.27 5.61
C SER A 39 -3.79 9.60 5.15
N VAL A 40 -3.82 10.62 6.01
CA VAL A 40 -3.39 11.98 5.65
C VAL A 40 -2.10 12.35 6.38
N ARG A 41 -1.13 12.90 5.63
CA ARG A 41 0.13 13.45 6.17
C ARG A 41 0.36 14.85 5.66
N LYS A 42 0.82 15.74 6.53
CA LYS A 42 1.34 17.04 6.12
C LYS A 42 2.83 16.93 5.84
N ILE A 43 3.25 17.31 4.63
CA ILE A 43 4.64 17.30 4.18
C ILE A 43 4.95 18.66 3.55
N GLY A 44 5.81 19.41 4.20
CA GLY A 44 6.02 20.81 3.83
C GLY A 44 4.71 21.62 3.89
N ASP A 45 4.34 22.25 2.79
CA ASP A 45 3.13 23.06 2.65
C ASP A 45 1.95 22.31 2.02
N ALA A 46 2.06 20.99 1.82
CA ALA A 46 1.03 20.18 1.22
C ALA A 46 0.53 19.08 2.17
N TYR A 47 -0.71 18.65 1.95
CA TYR A 47 -1.31 17.49 2.59
C TYR A 47 -1.38 16.38 1.54
N TYR A 48 -0.86 15.22 1.91
CA TYR A 48 -0.89 13.99 1.11
C TYR A 48 -1.95 13.08 1.70
N CYS A 49 -2.94 12.73 0.92
CA CYS A 49 -3.97 11.76 1.28
C CYS A 49 -3.70 10.47 0.50
N VAL A 50 -3.37 9.39 1.21
CA VAL A 50 -3.14 8.05 0.64
C VAL A 50 -4.39 7.22 0.86
N PHE A 51 -4.80 6.40 -0.10
CA PHE A 51 -6.03 5.63 -0.07
C PHE A 51 -5.97 4.39 -0.96
N ALA A 52 -6.90 3.46 -0.76
CA ALA A 52 -7.12 2.34 -1.67
C ALA A 52 -7.68 2.84 -3.00
N ASP A 53 -7.02 2.52 -4.08
CA ASP A 53 -7.20 3.07 -5.41
C ASP A 53 -7.73 2.00 -6.38
N VAL A 54 -8.73 2.35 -7.19
CA VAL A 54 -9.37 1.46 -8.17
C VAL A 54 -9.06 1.80 -9.63
N GLU A 55 -8.10 2.66 -9.92
CA GLU A 55 -7.70 2.99 -11.31
C GLU A 55 -7.46 1.73 -12.16
N ARG A 56 -6.94 0.66 -11.53
CA ARG A 56 -6.67 -0.64 -12.18
C ARG A 56 -7.81 -1.65 -12.07
N GLY A 57 -9.00 -1.21 -11.67
CA GLY A 57 -10.22 -2.01 -11.60
C GLY A 57 -10.41 -2.81 -10.31
N ARG A 58 -9.38 -2.90 -9.45
CA ARG A 58 -9.44 -3.47 -8.11
C ARG A 58 -8.74 -2.55 -7.12
N PRO A 59 -9.17 -2.47 -5.85
CA PRO A 59 -8.56 -1.60 -4.86
C PRO A 59 -7.24 -2.17 -4.29
N THR A 60 -6.42 -2.79 -5.14
CA THR A 60 -5.12 -3.38 -4.79
C THR A 60 -3.97 -2.37 -4.80
N ALA A 61 -4.19 -1.21 -5.43
CA ALA A 61 -3.22 -0.13 -5.40
C ALA A 61 -3.44 0.81 -4.20
N LEU A 62 -2.36 1.45 -3.77
CA LEU A 62 -2.42 2.67 -2.98
C LEU A 62 -2.18 3.85 -3.91
N GLY A 63 -3.24 4.64 -4.12
CA GLY A 63 -3.16 5.93 -4.77
C GLY A 63 -2.95 7.06 -3.77
N TYR A 64 -2.63 8.23 -4.28
CA TYR A 64 -2.55 9.42 -3.46
C TYR A 64 -3.04 10.66 -4.18
N ALA A 65 -3.51 11.61 -3.39
CA ALA A 65 -3.89 12.95 -3.82
C ALA A 65 -3.25 14.00 -2.91
N THR A 66 -3.02 15.20 -3.44
CA THR A 66 -2.41 16.30 -2.68
C THR A 66 -3.30 17.51 -2.64
N GLY A 67 -3.28 18.25 -1.52
CA GLY A 67 -4.02 19.50 -1.33
C GLY A 67 -3.29 20.49 -0.45
N LYS A 68 -3.76 21.72 -0.41
CA LYS A 68 -3.23 22.79 0.46
C LYS A 68 -3.85 22.83 1.85
N SER A 69 -4.91 22.05 2.06
CA SER A 69 -5.65 21.93 3.32
C SER A 69 -5.94 20.46 3.61
N PRO A 70 -6.04 20.04 4.89
CA PRO A 70 -6.44 18.68 5.24
C PRO A 70 -7.88 18.34 4.83
N LEU A 71 -8.68 19.36 4.53
CA LEU A 71 -10.06 19.27 4.01
C LEU A 71 -10.12 19.60 2.52
N GLY A 72 -9.04 19.45 1.79
CA GLY A 72 -8.97 19.62 0.34
C GLY A 72 -9.05 21.10 -0.11
N PRO A 73 -9.37 21.37 -1.38
CA PRO A 73 -9.55 20.34 -2.39
C PRO A 73 -8.26 19.55 -2.65
N PHE A 74 -8.44 18.26 -3.01
CA PHE A 74 -7.35 17.36 -3.36
C PHE A 74 -7.24 17.20 -4.88
N THR A 75 -6.02 16.98 -5.36
CA THR A 75 -5.74 16.64 -6.75
C THR A 75 -5.08 15.27 -6.78
N TYR A 76 -5.64 14.34 -7.53
CA TYR A 76 -5.07 13.01 -7.75
C TYR A 76 -3.69 13.10 -8.38
N ARG A 77 -2.75 12.26 -7.91
CA ARG A 77 -1.34 12.30 -8.33
C ARG A 77 -0.82 10.98 -8.88
N GLY A 78 -1.53 9.89 -8.68
CA GLY A 78 -1.16 8.58 -9.18
C GLY A 78 -1.05 7.52 -8.09
N ILE A 79 -0.50 6.38 -8.47
CA ILE A 79 -0.30 5.20 -7.62
C ILE A 79 1.10 5.22 -7.00
N ILE A 80 1.19 4.85 -5.73
CA ILE A 80 2.46 4.66 -5.01
C ILE A 80 2.95 3.22 -5.14
N ILE A 81 2.04 2.25 -4.92
CA ILE A 81 2.36 0.82 -4.94
C ILE A 81 1.11 -0.01 -5.19
N ASP A 82 1.27 -1.18 -5.81
CA ASP A 82 0.19 -2.14 -6.06
C ASP A 82 0.58 -3.53 -5.54
N ASN A 83 -0.32 -4.17 -4.78
CA ASN A 83 -0.14 -5.50 -4.22
C ASN A 83 -0.91 -6.61 -4.97
N ALA A 84 -1.46 -6.31 -6.14
CA ALA A 84 -2.33 -7.23 -6.89
C ALA A 84 -1.76 -8.62 -7.12
N GLN A 85 -0.45 -8.76 -7.21
CA GLN A 85 0.22 -10.01 -7.56
C GLN A 85 0.82 -10.75 -6.35
N CYS A 86 0.63 -10.25 -5.14
CA CYS A 86 1.28 -10.81 -3.95
C CYS A 86 0.64 -12.11 -3.41
N ASP A 87 -0.59 -12.38 -3.78
CA ASP A 87 -1.36 -13.56 -3.38
C ASP A 87 -2.52 -13.76 -4.37
N PRO A 88 -2.92 -14.98 -4.72
CA PRO A 88 -4.05 -15.22 -5.63
C PRO A 88 -5.36 -14.58 -5.19
N ALA A 89 -5.56 -14.41 -3.88
CA ALA A 89 -6.74 -13.79 -3.28
C ALA A 89 -6.58 -12.29 -3.00
N SER A 90 -5.57 -11.61 -3.58
CA SER A 90 -5.42 -10.15 -3.40
C SER A 90 -6.65 -9.40 -3.85
N TRP A 91 -7.20 -8.58 -2.95
CA TRP A 91 -8.42 -7.83 -3.21
C TRP A 91 -8.27 -6.34 -2.95
N ASN A 92 -7.67 -5.93 -1.83
CA ASN A 92 -7.50 -4.52 -1.48
C ASN A 92 -6.11 -4.21 -0.93
N ASN A 93 -5.84 -2.91 -0.74
CA ASN A 93 -4.64 -2.40 -0.13
C ASN A 93 -4.99 -1.21 0.77
N HIS A 94 -4.48 -1.20 1.99
CA HIS A 94 -4.55 -0.05 2.89
C HIS A 94 -3.15 0.28 3.37
N GLY A 95 -2.88 1.56 3.53
CA GLY A 95 -1.54 1.97 3.92
C GLY A 95 -1.40 3.44 4.27
N SER A 96 -0.18 3.83 4.51
CA SER A 96 0.21 5.20 4.83
C SER A 96 1.64 5.45 4.37
N ILE A 97 2.05 6.72 4.36
CA ILE A 97 3.45 7.10 4.18
C ILE A 97 3.98 7.75 5.45
N GLU A 98 5.24 7.49 5.79
CA GLU A 98 5.90 8.09 6.97
C GLU A 98 7.41 8.22 6.74
N CYS A 99 8.02 9.18 7.44
CA CYS A 99 9.46 9.45 7.36
C CYS A 99 10.17 8.94 8.62
N PHE A 100 11.20 8.11 8.46
CA PHE A 100 12.08 7.66 9.52
C PHE A 100 13.54 7.97 9.15
N ASN A 101 14.24 8.66 10.03
CA ASN A 101 15.65 9.03 9.84
C ASN A 101 15.96 9.69 8.50
N GLY A 102 15.01 10.50 7.97
CA GLY A 102 15.18 11.21 6.70
C GLY A 102 14.81 10.39 5.45
N GLN A 103 14.47 9.13 5.58
CA GLN A 103 13.98 8.28 4.51
C GLN A 103 12.46 8.14 4.59
N TRP A 104 11.76 8.36 3.48
CA TRP A 104 10.32 8.11 3.34
C TRP A 104 10.04 6.66 2.99
N TYR A 105 8.95 6.14 3.57
CA TYR A 105 8.48 4.78 3.33
C TYR A 105 6.98 4.79 3.09
N VAL A 106 6.52 3.86 2.26
CA VAL A 106 5.13 3.45 2.20
C VAL A 106 4.95 2.18 3.04
N PHE A 107 4.00 2.24 3.96
CA PHE A 107 3.50 1.09 4.73
C PHE A 107 2.22 0.63 4.08
N TYR A 108 2.13 -0.63 3.76
CA TYR A 108 0.98 -1.21 3.08
C TYR A 108 0.78 -2.66 3.52
N HIS A 109 -0.25 -3.33 3.05
CA HIS A 109 -0.42 -4.73 3.36
C HIS A 109 -0.45 -5.59 2.09
N ARG A 110 -0.14 -6.85 2.28
CA ARG A 110 -0.39 -7.92 1.31
C ARG A 110 -1.41 -8.90 1.85
N SER A 111 -2.20 -9.50 0.96
CA SER A 111 -2.97 -10.69 1.28
C SER A 111 -2.04 -11.90 1.49
N SER A 112 -2.49 -12.87 2.25
CA SER A 112 -1.79 -14.13 2.49
C SER A 112 -2.81 -15.23 2.78
N ARG A 113 -2.34 -16.49 2.83
CA ARG A 113 -3.16 -17.68 3.11
C ARG A 113 -4.25 -17.96 2.08
N GLY A 114 -4.11 -17.44 0.85
CA GLY A 114 -5.12 -17.57 -0.19
C GLY A 114 -6.46 -16.93 0.17
N THR A 115 -6.47 -15.87 0.99
CA THR A 115 -7.69 -15.17 1.41
C THR A 115 -7.47 -13.66 1.54
N GLU A 116 -8.46 -12.89 1.16
CA GLU A 116 -8.47 -11.43 1.27
C GLU A 116 -8.50 -10.92 2.72
N GLN A 117 -8.97 -11.73 3.68
CA GLN A 117 -9.07 -11.36 5.08
C GLN A 117 -7.75 -11.46 5.85
N SER A 118 -6.80 -12.27 5.38
CA SER A 118 -5.48 -12.40 6.01
C SER A 118 -4.53 -11.37 5.42
N ARG A 119 -4.05 -10.44 6.26
CA ARG A 119 -3.24 -9.30 5.84
C ARG A 119 -1.92 -9.26 6.59
N ARG A 120 -0.84 -8.97 5.87
CA ARG A 120 0.52 -8.82 6.41
C ARG A 120 1.03 -7.44 6.09
N LEU A 121 1.68 -6.83 7.07
CA LEU A 121 2.36 -5.56 6.89
C LEU A 121 3.54 -5.73 5.95
N CYS A 122 3.65 -4.81 5.00
CA CYS A 122 4.79 -4.63 4.10
C CYS A 122 5.25 -3.18 4.14
N ILE A 123 6.50 -2.96 3.74
CA ILE A 123 7.13 -1.64 3.74
C ILE A 123 8.07 -1.54 2.53
N GLU A 124 8.00 -0.43 1.81
CA GLU A 124 8.98 -0.10 0.76
C GLU A 124 9.51 1.32 0.94
N PRO A 125 10.78 1.57 0.64
CA PRO A 125 11.29 2.94 0.55
C PRO A 125 10.66 3.65 -0.65
N ILE A 126 10.32 4.91 -0.44
CA ILE A 126 9.81 5.81 -1.49
C ILE A 126 10.61 7.10 -1.51
N GLU A 127 10.51 7.83 -2.59
CA GLU A 127 11.06 9.16 -2.74
C GLU A 127 9.93 10.17 -2.96
N ILE A 128 10.04 11.35 -2.35
CA ILE A 128 9.20 12.49 -2.67
C ILE A 128 10.06 13.46 -3.47
N LEU A 129 9.74 13.61 -4.76
CA LEU A 129 10.49 14.44 -5.66
C LEU A 129 10.34 15.94 -5.32
N PRO A 130 11.22 16.82 -5.83
CA PRO A 130 11.14 18.26 -5.56
C PRO A 130 9.83 18.92 -5.97
N ASP A 131 9.11 18.36 -6.95
CA ASP A 131 7.78 18.82 -7.37
C ASP A 131 6.64 18.26 -6.49
N GLY A 132 6.97 17.45 -5.48
CA GLY A 132 6.04 16.80 -4.57
C GLY A 132 5.43 15.50 -5.08
N THR A 133 5.86 14.98 -6.22
CA THR A 133 5.37 13.68 -6.71
C THR A 133 6.07 12.51 -6.04
N ILE A 134 5.37 11.39 -5.93
CA ILE A 134 5.88 10.11 -5.44
C ILE A 134 5.85 9.14 -6.63
N PRO A 135 7.00 8.75 -7.19
CA PRO A 135 7.06 7.72 -8.23
C PRO A 135 6.50 6.38 -7.72
N GLU A 136 5.79 5.66 -8.57
CA GLU A 136 5.34 4.31 -8.25
C GLU A 136 6.54 3.38 -7.99
N VAL A 137 6.48 2.64 -6.90
CA VAL A 137 7.47 1.62 -6.54
C VAL A 137 6.86 0.23 -6.67
N LYS A 138 7.72 -0.76 -6.87
CA LYS A 138 7.30 -2.17 -6.90
C LYS A 138 7.42 -2.78 -5.51
N MET A 139 6.50 -3.66 -5.17
CA MET A 139 6.66 -4.55 -4.03
C MET A 139 7.92 -5.40 -4.20
N THR A 140 8.75 -5.46 -3.16
CA THR A 140 10.01 -6.24 -3.16
C THR A 140 9.99 -7.34 -2.10
N SER A 141 10.92 -8.26 -2.20
CA SER A 141 11.09 -9.34 -1.22
C SER A 141 11.85 -8.88 0.02
N GLN A 142 12.70 -7.86 -0.12
CA GLN A 142 13.48 -7.30 0.97
C GLN A 142 12.76 -6.15 1.72
N GLY A 143 11.73 -5.53 1.12
CA GLY A 143 11.08 -4.36 1.69
C GLY A 143 12.07 -3.22 1.96
N ALA A 144 12.12 -2.72 3.21
CA ALA A 144 13.08 -1.71 3.64
C ALA A 144 14.51 -2.27 3.88
N GLY A 145 14.74 -3.57 3.68
CA GLY A 145 16.05 -4.21 3.82
C GLY A 145 16.92 -4.02 2.58
N MET A 146 18.06 -4.69 2.60
CA MET A 146 18.98 -4.74 1.45
C MET A 146 18.55 -5.86 0.49
N PRO A 147 18.88 -5.76 -0.81
CA PRO A 147 18.72 -6.86 -1.76
C PRO A 147 19.41 -8.13 -1.26
N PHE A 148 18.86 -9.29 -1.63
CA PHE A 148 19.48 -10.58 -1.31
C PHE A 148 20.83 -10.72 -1.99
N LYS A 149 21.82 -11.31 -1.30
CA LYS A 149 23.10 -11.63 -1.88
C LYS A 149 23.07 -13.00 -2.52
N PRO A 150 23.79 -13.21 -3.64
CA PRO A 150 23.95 -14.53 -4.22
C PRO A 150 24.51 -15.53 -3.21
N GLY A 151 23.84 -16.69 -3.09
CA GLY A 151 24.24 -17.75 -2.15
C GLY A 151 23.74 -17.57 -0.71
N GLU A 152 23.02 -16.49 -0.39
CA GLU A 152 22.29 -16.39 0.86
C GLU A 152 20.93 -17.13 0.77
N ASP A 153 20.53 -17.76 1.87
CA ASP A 153 19.23 -18.41 1.97
C ASP A 153 18.11 -17.35 1.99
N SER A 154 17.09 -17.56 1.18
CA SER A 154 15.86 -16.78 1.21
C SER A 154 14.69 -17.68 1.58
N MET A 155 13.81 -17.15 2.43
CA MET A 155 12.64 -17.88 2.88
C MET A 155 11.50 -17.77 1.87
N GLY A 156 10.74 -18.86 1.66
CA GLY A 156 9.63 -18.88 0.72
C GLY A 156 8.62 -17.77 0.92
N TYR A 157 8.33 -17.40 2.17
CA TYR A 157 7.41 -16.30 2.52
C TYR A 157 7.88 -14.90 2.10
N GLN A 158 9.12 -14.76 1.68
CA GLN A 158 9.67 -13.50 1.17
C GLN A 158 9.36 -13.26 -0.32
N ALA A 159 8.76 -14.24 -1.00
CA ALA A 159 8.31 -14.04 -2.38
C ALA A 159 7.35 -12.85 -2.47
N CYS A 160 7.65 -11.88 -3.34
CA CYS A 160 6.86 -10.66 -3.48
C CYS A 160 5.69 -10.80 -4.48
N GLU A 161 5.79 -11.73 -5.43
CA GLU A 161 4.70 -12.07 -6.35
C GLU A 161 4.48 -13.58 -6.35
N LEU A 162 3.22 -13.99 -6.43
CA LEU A 162 2.80 -15.38 -6.49
C LEU A 162 1.81 -15.54 -7.65
N LYS A 163 2.04 -16.53 -8.51
CA LYS A 163 1.15 -16.84 -9.62
C LYS A 163 0.68 -18.28 -9.56
N GLY A 164 -0.55 -18.51 -9.99
CA GLY A 164 -1.20 -19.82 -9.94
C GLY A 164 -1.99 -20.02 -8.65
N SER A 165 -1.84 -21.17 -8.01
CA SER A 165 -2.57 -21.54 -6.80
C SER A 165 -1.77 -21.40 -5.50
N ILE A 166 -0.51 -21.06 -5.60
CA ILE A 166 0.45 -20.94 -4.50
C ILE A 166 0.12 -19.73 -3.60
N TYR A 167 0.25 -19.89 -2.29
CA TYR A 167 0.10 -18.82 -1.29
C TYR A 167 1.05 -19.03 -0.11
N ILE A 168 1.22 -18.01 0.74
CA ILE A 168 2.03 -18.09 1.96
C ILE A 168 1.12 -18.36 3.14
N ALA A 169 1.42 -19.40 3.93
CA ALA A 169 0.70 -19.70 5.17
C ALA A 169 1.62 -20.36 6.22
N PRO A 170 1.24 -20.31 7.51
CA PRO A 170 1.97 -20.99 8.56
C PRO A 170 1.83 -22.51 8.44
N GLU A 171 2.93 -23.20 8.71
CA GLU A 171 2.98 -24.63 8.96
C GLU A 171 2.52 -24.97 10.40
N GLU A 172 2.45 -26.27 10.73
CA GLU A 172 2.08 -26.73 12.08
C GLU A 172 3.04 -26.24 13.17
N ASN A 173 4.31 -26.06 12.84
CA ASN A 173 5.35 -25.53 13.74
C ASN A 173 5.29 -23.98 13.89
N GLY A 174 4.38 -23.29 13.16
CA GLY A 174 4.23 -21.84 13.15
C GLY A 174 5.18 -21.09 12.22
N GLU A 175 6.11 -21.79 11.56
CA GLU A 175 6.91 -21.20 10.48
C GLU A 175 6.05 -20.99 9.24
N GLU A 176 6.42 -20.03 8.42
CA GLU A 176 5.67 -19.72 7.21
C GLU A 176 6.39 -20.22 5.96
N SER A 177 5.63 -20.84 5.08
CA SER A 177 6.15 -21.38 3.83
C SER A 177 5.18 -21.12 2.66
N LEU A 178 5.65 -21.48 1.48
CA LEU A 178 4.83 -21.53 0.27
C LEU A 178 3.99 -22.81 0.31
N MET A 179 2.67 -22.64 0.21
CA MET A 179 1.68 -23.71 0.30
C MET A 179 0.95 -23.89 -1.02
N ASN A 180 0.33 -25.06 -1.20
CA ASN A 180 -0.51 -25.38 -2.35
C ASN A 180 0.21 -25.25 -3.71
N ILE A 181 1.48 -25.70 -3.74
CA ILE A 181 2.33 -25.63 -4.93
C ILE A 181 1.85 -26.64 -5.97
N SER A 182 1.62 -26.20 -7.19
CA SER A 182 1.25 -27.01 -8.34
C SER A 182 2.19 -26.77 -9.52
N ASP A 183 2.14 -27.65 -10.51
CA ASP A 183 2.93 -27.47 -11.74
C ASP A 183 2.52 -26.18 -12.46
N GLY A 184 3.53 -25.38 -12.84
CA GLY A 184 3.35 -24.10 -13.49
C GLY A 184 3.13 -22.90 -12.54
N ASP A 185 3.08 -23.12 -11.21
CA ASP A 185 3.06 -22.02 -10.24
C ASP A 185 4.42 -21.29 -10.20
N GLU A 186 4.39 -19.99 -9.96
CA GLU A 186 5.58 -19.16 -9.88
C GLU A 186 5.64 -18.39 -8.56
N ALA A 187 6.83 -18.33 -7.94
CA ALA A 187 7.15 -17.43 -6.83
C ALA A 187 8.30 -16.50 -7.25
N VAL A 188 8.08 -15.20 -7.18
CA VAL A 188 9.06 -14.19 -7.62
C VAL A 188 9.72 -13.55 -6.41
N PHE A 189 11.05 -13.46 -6.44
CA PHE A 189 11.89 -12.78 -5.46
C PHE A 189 12.56 -11.56 -6.12
N ARG A 190 12.47 -10.41 -5.49
CA ARG A 190 12.97 -9.12 -6.02
C ARG A 190 13.52 -8.31 -4.84
N TYR A 191 14.76 -7.88 -4.84
CA TYR A 191 15.83 -8.02 -5.81
C TYR A 191 16.97 -8.90 -5.26
N VAL A 192 17.84 -9.38 -6.17
CA VAL A 192 19.08 -10.09 -5.84
C VAL A 192 20.23 -9.25 -6.39
N GLU A 193 21.31 -9.07 -5.61
CA GLU A 193 22.51 -8.38 -6.07
C GLU A 193 23.15 -9.11 -7.26
N SER A 194 23.57 -8.36 -8.28
CA SER A 194 24.33 -8.93 -9.39
C SER A 194 25.76 -9.24 -8.93
N THR A 195 26.24 -10.44 -9.25
CA THR A 195 27.66 -10.76 -9.16
C THR A 195 28.29 -10.49 -10.50
N ASP A 196 28.69 -9.24 -10.74
CA ASP A 196 29.58 -8.91 -11.87
C ASP A 196 31.04 -9.22 -11.52
#